data_802f845f2b378bf028ac5eba05a346d4
#
_entry.id   802f845f2b378bf028ac5eba05a346d4
#
_cell.length_a   1.000
_cell.length_b   1.000
_cell.length_c   1.000
_cell.angle_alpha   90.00
_cell.angle_beta   90.00
_cell.angle_gamma   90.00
#
_symmetry.space_group_name_H-M   'P 1'
#
loop_
_entity.id
_entity.type
_entity.pdbx_description
1 polymer ?
#
loop_
_entity_poly.entity_id
_entity_poly.type
_entity_poly.pdbx_seq_one_letter_code
_entity_poly.pdbx_strand_id
1 'polypeptide(L)'
;MLNKQSLTVAIVSVLCCAGVQVDGAKPAKGGGGGSHIQRGIQLAQEKHYDAAADEFGKAIKDNPKDPRGYANRGTAYRQAARTAIEAGDSEGASTRYQAALADFAKYIELAPKDASGYTEHGQTLSELKQYDAALADFNKALELKPDDIFTVKFRGFAEIGLNQWDKAVADFSAVIQKKQDDLQSYDRRALAYRSMKNYDAAIADYTFLITKNPNDMEATTKRGYTYSLAQQYQNAIADYQAELKVNPQDNDTFQRMQYAQSMLAAKNASPSPTPPIPSPTPEEEKRLMDKISPLYIGIGVLALLIIAVIVRLLTRGKAEPSSHRIR
;
A
#
# COMPACT_ATOMS: atom_id res chain seq x y z
N MET A 1 1.97 -23.59 16.24
CA MET A 1 3.36 -23.15 15.96
C MET A 1 3.32 -22.39 14.67
N LEU A 2 3.23 -21.06 14.73
CA LEU A 2 3.17 -20.19 13.58
C LEU A 2 4.57 -20.04 12.99
N ASN A 3 4.77 -20.61 11.82
CA ASN A 3 6.02 -20.54 11.09
C ASN A 3 6.18 -19.13 10.50
N LYS A 4 7.21 -18.44 10.96
CA LYS A 4 7.67 -17.15 10.41
C LYS A 4 8.33 -17.42 9.05
N GLN A 5 7.57 -17.43 7.98
CA GLN A 5 8.12 -17.31 6.64
C GLN A 5 7.76 -15.93 6.10
N SER A 6 8.72 -15.05 6.21
CA SER A 6 9.32 -14.22 5.18
C SER A 6 8.32 -13.56 4.24
N LEU A 7 7.85 -12.39 4.66
CA LEU A 7 7.45 -11.34 3.73
C LEU A 7 8.75 -10.83 3.08
N THR A 8 9.31 -11.61 2.15
CA THR A 8 10.36 -11.15 1.26
C THR A 8 9.71 -10.19 0.30
N VAL A 9 9.75 -8.92 0.65
CA VAL A 9 9.51 -7.85 -0.32
C VAL A 9 10.63 -7.99 -1.34
N ALA A 10 10.34 -8.58 -2.47
CA ALA A 10 11.18 -8.53 -3.65
C ALA A 10 11.28 -7.06 -4.06
N ILE A 11 12.28 -6.38 -3.53
CA ILE A 11 12.73 -5.11 -4.05
C ILE A 11 13.42 -5.45 -5.36
N VAL A 12 12.64 -5.45 -6.43
CA VAL A 12 13.20 -5.49 -7.80
C VAL A 12 14.05 -4.24 -7.92
N SER A 13 15.35 -4.44 -7.84
CA SER A 13 16.36 -3.43 -8.09
C SER A 13 16.25 -3.00 -9.55
N VAL A 14 15.46 -1.99 -9.83
CA VAL A 14 15.65 -1.20 -11.02
C VAL A 14 16.92 -0.41 -10.79
N LEU A 15 18.03 -0.93 -11.33
CA LEU A 15 19.27 -0.18 -11.52
C LEU A 15 18.98 1.04 -12.40
N CYS A 16 18.54 2.12 -11.82
CA CYS A 16 18.81 3.44 -12.37
C CYS A 16 20.14 3.86 -11.77
N CYS A 17 21.25 3.42 -12.40
CA CYS A 17 22.52 4.13 -12.34
C CYS A 17 22.38 5.44 -13.15
N ALA A 18 21.39 6.25 -12.83
CA ALA A 18 21.45 7.67 -13.11
C ALA A 18 22.40 8.23 -12.06
N GLY A 19 23.67 8.30 -12.38
CA GLY A 19 24.58 9.14 -11.63
C GLY A 19 23.87 10.47 -11.41
N VAL A 20 23.78 10.91 -10.16
CA VAL A 20 23.25 12.24 -9.84
C VAL A 20 24.08 13.24 -10.61
N GLN A 21 23.62 13.61 -11.82
CA GLN A 21 24.09 14.78 -12.48
C GLN A 21 23.49 15.95 -11.69
N VAL A 22 24.32 16.54 -10.84
CA VAL A 22 24.02 17.81 -10.22
C VAL A 22 24.02 18.83 -11.36
N ASP A 23 22.84 19.07 -11.95
CA ASP A 23 22.66 20.09 -12.98
C ASP A 23 22.98 21.46 -12.37
N GLY A 24 24.12 22.04 -12.77
CA GLY A 24 24.41 23.44 -12.49
C GLY A 24 25.74 23.75 -11.81
N ALA A 25 26.49 22.78 -11.28
CA ALA A 25 27.81 23.07 -10.73
C ALA A 25 28.88 23.01 -11.84
N LYS A 26 29.36 24.17 -12.31
CA LYS A 26 30.56 24.23 -13.14
C LYS A 26 31.72 23.50 -12.45
N PRO A 27 32.47 22.65 -13.14
CA PRO A 27 33.63 21.99 -12.56
C PRO A 27 34.60 23.03 -12.01
N ALA A 28 34.81 22.97 -10.69
CA ALA A 28 35.85 23.76 -10.04
C ALA A 28 37.18 23.37 -10.66
N LYS A 29 37.87 24.33 -11.26
CA LYS A 29 39.28 24.18 -11.71
C LYS A 29 40.14 24.01 -10.46
N GLY A 30 40.69 22.80 -10.24
CA GLY A 30 41.75 22.57 -9.26
C GLY A 30 41.51 21.38 -8.35
N GLY A 31 42.47 20.47 -8.35
CA GLY A 31 42.76 19.57 -7.23
C GLY A 31 42.15 18.15 -7.36
N GLY A 32 42.84 17.18 -6.72
CA GLY A 32 42.57 15.75 -6.71
C GLY A 32 41.13 15.30 -6.41
N GLY A 33 40.28 16.14 -5.81
CA GLY A 33 38.88 15.81 -5.45
C GLY A 33 38.05 15.39 -6.63
N GLY A 34 38.23 15.96 -7.82
CA GLY A 34 37.53 15.55 -9.03
C GLY A 34 37.86 14.14 -9.51
N SER A 35 39.13 13.73 -9.35
CA SER A 35 39.57 12.39 -9.70
C SER A 35 39.03 11.32 -8.73
N HIS A 36 38.95 11.64 -7.42
CA HIS A 36 38.38 10.76 -6.42
C HIS A 36 36.87 10.56 -6.62
N ILE A 37 36.13 11.60 -7.02
CA ILE A 37 34.70 11.47 -7.38
C ILE A 37 34.54 10.52 -8.57
N GLN A 38 35.32 10.70 -9.64
CA GLN A 38 35.24 9.81 -10.80
C GLN A 38 35.59 8.36 -10.46
N ARG A 39 36.64 8.16 -9.68
CA ARG A 39 37.02 6.84 -9.22
C ARG A 39 35.95 6.17 -8.34
N GLY A 40 35.35 6.93 -7.43
CA GLY A 40 34.24 6.46 -6.60
C GLY A 40 33.02 6.07 -7.43
N ILE A 41 32.66 6.87 -8.46
CA ILE A 41 31.57 6.54 -9.38
C ILE A 41 31.87 5.23 -10.13
N GLN A 42 33.08 5.04 -10.63
CA GLN A 42 33.46 3.80 -11.29
C GLN A 42 33.31 2.59 -10.35
N LEU A 43 33.83 2.66 -9.11
CA LEU A 43 33.69 1.60 -8.12
C LEU A 43 32.23 1.32 -7.77
N ALA A 44 31.39 2.36 -7.68
CA ALA A 44 29.94 2.18 -7.44
C ALA A 44 29.24 1.48 -8.61
N GLN A 45 29.64 1.76 -9.86
CA GLN A 45 29.14 1.05 -11.05
C GLN A 45 29.56 -0.44 -11.03
N GLU A 46 30.75 -0.73 -10.52
CA GLU A 46 31.25 -2.09 -10.29
C GLU A 46 30.63 -2.74 -9.03
N LYS A 47 29.71 -2.06 -8.34
CA LYS A 47 29.05 -2.48 -7.08
C LYS A 47 30.00 -2.61 -5.88
N HIS A 48 31.18 -2.04 -5.95
CA HIS A 48 32.13 -1.98 -4.84
C HIS A 48 31.82 -0.77 -3.95
N TYR A 49 30.64 -0.78 -3.29
CA TYR A 49 30.07 0.40 -2.64
C TYR A 49 30.89 0.93 -1.47
N ASP A 50 31.46 0.06 -0.63
CA ASP A 50 32.33 0.49 0.50
C ASP A 50 33.61 1.15 -0.03
N ALA A 51 34.23 0.59 -1.06
CA ALA A 51 35.41 1.20 -1.70
C ALA A 51 35.08 2.52 -2.41
N ALA A 52 33.87 2.62 -3.00
CA ALA A 52 33.37 3.87 -3.55
C ALA A 52 33.21 4.94 -2.46
N ALA A 53 32.65 4.57 -1.30
CA ALA A 53 32.50 5.48 -0.17
C ALA A 53 33.89 6.00 0.34
N ASP A 54 34.91 5.16 0.35
CA ASP A 54 36.25 5.58 0.69
C ASP A 54 36.83 6.62 -0.26
N GLU A 55 36.65 6.42 -1.58
CA GLU A 55 37.07 7.40 -2.59
C GLU A 55 36.30 8.72 -2.46
N PHE A 56 34.98 8.67 -2.25
CA PHE A 56 34.23 9.89 -1.98
C PHE A 56 34.64 10.56 -0.67
N GLY A 57 35.07 9.77 0.36
CA GLY A 57 35.64 10.28 1.58
C GLY A 57 36.96 11.08 1.34
N LYS A 58 37.80 10.64 0.39
CA LYS A 58 38.99 11.39 -0.03
C LYS A 58 38.59 12.68 -0.76
N ALA A 59 37.60 12.62 -1.64
CA ALA A 59 37.08 13.81 -2.32
C ALA A 59 36.55 14.86 -1.32
N ILE A 60 35.85 14.44 -0.28
CA ILE A 60 35.38 15.33 0.81
C ILE A 60 36.55 15.96 1.58
N LYS A 61 37.62 15.19 1.85
CA LYS A 61 38.83 15.74 2.51
C LYS A 61 39.50 16.80 1.64
N ASP A 62 39.55 16.60 0.34
CA ASP A 62 40.14 17.55 -0.60
C ASP A 62 39.30 18.82 -0.73
N ASN A 63 37.98 18.69 -0.73
CA ASN A 63 37.04 19.81 -0.82
C ASN A 63 35.80 19.58 0.07
N PRO A 64 35.83 19.91 1.36
CA PRO A 64 34.74 19.69 2.29
C PRO A 64 33.50 20.59 2.05
N LYS A 65 33.60 21.57 1.13
CA LYS A 65 32.48 22.43 0.74
C LYS A 65 31.79 21.97 -0.55
N ASP A 66 32.31 20.93 -1.19
CA ASP A 66 31.67 20.37 -2.40
C ASP A 66 30.54 19.41 -1.99
N PRO A 67 29.25 19.74 -2.23
CA PRO A 67 28.14 18.90 -1.85
C PRO A 67 28.14 17.54 -2.57
N ARG A 68 28.78 17.43 -3.74
CA ARG A 68 28.83 16.21 -4.55
C ARG A 68 29.54 15.05 -3.84
N GLY A 69 30.58 15.35 -3.06
CA GLY A 69 31.28 14.35 -2.26
C GLY A 69 30.34 13.65 -1.29
N TYR A 70 29.57 14.42 -0.55
CA TYR A 70 28.58 13.91 0.42
C TYR A 70 27.40 13.19 -0.28
N ALA A 71 26.85 13.78 -1.33
CA ALA A 71 25.77 13.16 -2.09
C ALA A 71 26.15 11.76 -2.61
N ASN A 72 27.34 11.63 -3.22
CA ASN A 72 27.80 10.36 -3.76
C ASN A 72 28.15 9.36 -2.66
N ARG A 73 28.79 9.80 -1.55
CA ARG A 73 29.12 8.91 -0.43
C ARG A 73 27.87 8.41 0.28
N GLY A 74 26.90 9.28 0.52
CA GLY A 74 25.60 8.89 1.06
C GLY A 74 24.88 7.86 0.18
N THR A 75 24.89 8.05 -1.14
CA THR A 75 24.35 7.07 -2.09
C THR A 75 25.10 5.74 -2.04
N ALA A 76 26.44 5.76 -1.97
CA ALA A 76 27.24 4.55 -1.84
C ALA A 76 26.93 3.80 -0.53
N TYR A 77 26.85 4.49 0.60
CA TYR A 77 26.46 3.88 1.87
C TYR A 77 25.06 3.28 1.83
N ARG A 78 24.08 3.96 1.23
CA ARG A 78 22.73 3.40 1.08
C ARG A 78 22.72 2.13 0.23
N GLN A 79 23.48 2.08 -0.87
CA GLN A 79 23.61 0.87 -1.68
C GLN A 79 24.33 -0.25 -0.93
N ALA A 80 25.40 0.07 -0.20
CA ALA A 80 26.10 -0.89 0.65
C ALA A 80 25.18 -1.45 1.76
N ALA A 81 24.31 -0.60 2.34
CA ALA A 81 23.30 -1.03 3.31
C ALA A 81 22.32 -2.04 2.72
N ARG A 82 21.83 -1.80 1.51
CA ARG A 82 20.94 -2.75 0.80
C ARG A 82 21.62 -4.09 0.57
N THR A 83 22.87 -4.07 0.11
CA THR A 83 23.66 -5.30 -0.08
C THR A 83 23.88 -6.04 1.25
N ALA A 84 24.08 -5.31 2.35
CA ALA A 84 24.22 -5.91 3.69
C ALA A 84 22.90 -6.58 4.14
N ILE A 85 21.73 -5.98 3.85
CA ILE A 85 20.43 -6.62 4.11
C ILE A 85 20.28 -7.92 3.31
N GLU A 86 20.63 -7.90 2.02
CA GLU A 86 20.59 -9.10 1.18
C GLU A 86 21.50 -10.21 1.70
N ALA A 87 22.63 -9.84 2.32
CA ALA A 87 23.56 -10.77 2.98
C ALA A 87 23.13 -11.19 4.40
N GLY A 88 22.03 -10.64 4.94
CA GLY A 88 21.55 -10.91 6.31
C GLY A 88 22.25 -10.10 7.40
N ASP A 89 23.11 -9.16 7.05
CA ASP A 89 23.83 -8.26 7.98
C ASP A 89 22.99 -7.01 8.29
N SER A 90 22.03 -7.18 9.19
CA SER A 90 21.12 -6.08 9.57
C SER A 90 21.82 -4.98 10.37
N GLU A 91 22.84 -5.29 11.15
CA GLU A 91 23.58 -4.31 11.95
C GLU A 91 24.48 -3.45 11.06
N GLY A 92 25.23 -4.09 10.15
CA GLY A 92 26.01 -3.39 9.15
C GLY A 92 25.16 -2.53 8.21
N ALA A 93 23.97 -2.99 7.85
CA ALA A 93 23.01 -2.20 7.08
C ALA A 93 22.55 -0.95 7.84
N SER A 94 22.17 -1.11 9.11
CA SER A 94 21.73 0.02 9.96
C SER A 94 22.82 1.08 10.08
N THR A 95 24.05 0.67 10.34
CA THR A 95 25.20 1.58 10.43
C THR A 95 25.41 2.36 9.14
N ARG A 96 25.33 1.69 7.98
CA ARG A 96 25.48 2.33 6.67
C ARG A 96 24.34 3.29 6.34
N TYR A 97 23.09 2.95 6.69
CA TYR A 97 21.98 3.88 6.53
C TYR A 97 22.14 5.14 7.38
N GLN A 98 22.62 5.02 8.63
CA GLN A 98 22.88 6.19 9.48
C GLN A 98 24.00 7.05 8.90
N ALA A 99 25.06 6.45 8.35
CA ALA A 99 26.11 7.18 7.67
C ALA A 99 25.57 7.90 6.41
N ALA A 100 24.70 7.25 5.63
CA ALA A 100 24.05 7.87 4.48
C ALA A 100 23.19 9.08 4.88
N LEU A 101 22.39 8.98 5.95
CA LEU A 101 21.60 10.10 6.47
C LEU A 101 22.47 11.27 6.89
N ALA A 102 23.58 11.03 7.58
CA ALA A 102 24.50 12.08 7.97
C ALA A 102 25.09 12.80 6.75
N ASP A 103 25.44 12.07 5.72
CA ASP A 103 25.96 12.63 4.47
C ASP A 103 24.90 13.42 3.72
N PHE A 104 23.69 12.92 3.58
CA PHE A 104 22.61 13.66 2.92
C PHE A 104 22.19 14.91 3.72
N ALA A 105 22.22 14.86 5.05
CA ALA A 105 22.02 16.05 5.88
C ALA A 105 23.10 17.11 5.59
N LYS A 106 24.37 16.69 5.43
CA LYS A 106 25.45 17.61 5.07
C LYS A 106 25.31 18.12 3.63
N TYR A 107 24.86 17.29 2.72
CA TYR A 107 24.52 17.70 1.36
C TYR A 107 23.44 18.81 1.38
N ILE A 108 22.35 18.62 2.12
CA ILE A 108 21.27 19.61 2.26
C ILE A 108 21.81 20.92 2.88
N GLU A 109 22.65 20.85 3.91
CA GLU A 109 23.28 22.03 4.50
C GLU A 109 24.08 22.85 3.47
N LEU A 110 24.84 22.17 2.61
CA LEU A 110 25.68 22.80 1.60
C LEU A 110 24.91 23.28 0.36
N ALA A 111 23.80 22.62 0.05
CA ALA A 111 22.98 22.88 -1.13
C ALA A 111 21.46 22.89 -0.82
N PRO A 112 20.97 23.79 0.03
CA PRO A 112 19.60 23.75 0.57
C PRO A 112 18.50 24.01 -0.47
N LYS A 113 18.86 24.43 -1.68
CA LYS A 113 17.93 24.63 -2.81
C LYS A 113 17.94 23.48 -3.81
N ASP A 114 18.74 22.45 -3.57
CA ASP A 114 18.77 21.27 -4.41
C ASP A 114 17.76 20.24 -3.90
N ALA A 115 16.69 20.01 -4.66
CA ALA A 115 15.65 19.06 -4.35
C ALA A 115 16.19 17.63 -4.15
N SER A 116 17.28 17.28 -4.85
CA SER A 116 17.85 15.93 -4.82
C SER A 116 18.32 15.53 -3.42
N GLY A 117 18.88 16.48 -2.64
CA GLY A 117 19.31 16.20 -1.27
C GLY A 117 18.17 15.70 -0.38
N TYR A 118 17.05 16.37 -0.43
CA TYR A 118 15.84 15.99 0.32
C TYR A 118 15.26 14.68 -0.19
N THR A 119 15.23 14.46 -1.51
CA THR A 119 14.74 13.20 -2.10
C THR A 119 15.58 12.01 -1.63
N GLU A 120 16.91 12.11 -1.67
CA GLU A 120 17.82 11.04 -1.27
C GLU A 120 17.78 10.78 0.26
N HIS A 121 17.67 11.83 1.07
CA HIS A 121 17.50 11.72 2.51
C HIS A 121 16.18 11.03 2.85
N GLY A 122 15.06 11.47 2.23
CA GLY A 122 13.75 10.88 2.41
C GLY A 122 13.66 9.42 1.97
N GLN A 123 14.33 9.05 0.87
CA GLN A 123 14.43 7.63 0.47
C GLN A 123 15.12 6.79 1.53
N THR A 124 16.24 7.29 2.08
CA THR A 124 16.98 6.58 3.13
C THR A 124 16.15 6.41 4.39
N LEU A 125 15.40 7.45 4.78
CA LEU A 125 14.42 7.38 5.88
C LEU A 125 13.32 6.36 5.62
N SER A 126 12.81 6.29 4.39
CA SER A 126 11.78 5.31 4.00
C SER A 126 12.29 3.87 4.12
N GLU A 127 13.55 3.61 3.76
CA GLU A 127 14.19 2.30 3.91
C GLU A 127 14.34 1.89 5.38
N LEU A 128 14.52 2.87 6.25
CA LEU A 128 14.48 2.72 7.72
C LEU A 128 13.06 2.71 8.29
N LYS A 129 12.03 2.75 7.44
CA LYS A 129 10.59 2.82 7.80
C LYS A 129 10.21 4.08 8.62
N GLN A 130 11.02 5.13 8.55
CA GLN A 130 10.75 6.42 9.17
C GLN A 130 9.91 7.28 8.20
N TYR A 131 8.70 6.80 7.88
CA TYR A 131 7.89 7.33 6.78
C TYR A 131 7.43 8.78 6.99
N ASP A 132 7.09 9.17 8.23
CA ASP A 132 6.67 10.56 8.50
C ASP A 132 7.79 11.56 8.22
N ALA A 133 9.01 11.24 8.64
CA ALA A 133 10.18 12.06 8.34
C ALA A 133 10.49 12.08 6.84
N ALA A 134 10.38 10.92 6.17
CA ALA A 134 10.54 10.82 4.72
C ALA A 134 9.53 11.70 3.96
N LEU A 135 8.26 11.74 4.39
CA LEU A 135 7.24 12.60 3.79
C LEU A 135 7.57 14.08 3.92
N ALA A 136 8.13 14.50 5.06
CA ALA A 136 8.57 15.89 5.25
C ALA A 136 9.63 16.28 4.20
N ASP A 137 10.61 15.40 3.98
CA ASP A 137 11.66 15.61 2.99
C ASP A 137 11.12 15.57 1.56
N PHE A 138 10.28 14.60 1.20
CA PHE A 138 9.70 14.54 -0.13
C PHE A 138 8.83 15.76 -0.44
N ASN A 139 8.07 16.25 0.53
CA ASN A 139 7.30 17.47 0.37
C ASN A 139 8.24 18.67 0.15
N LYS A 140 9.34 18.74 0.91
CA LYS A 140 10.33 19.80 0.72
C LYS A 140 11.02 19.73 -0.65
N ALA A 141 11.34 18.53 -1.11
CA ALA A 141 11.86 18.33 -2.46
C ALA A 141 10.88 18.79 -3.53
N LEU A 142 9.58 18.48 -3.38
CA LEU A 142 8.53 18.87 -4.33
C LEU A 142 8.17 20.36 -4.25
N GLU A 143 8.38 21.03 -3.12
CA GLU A 143 8.32 22.50 -3.06
C GLU A 143 9.41 23.14 -3.95
N LEU A 144 10.60 22.55 -3.98
CA LEU A 144 11.73 23.02 -4.78
C LEU A 144 11.62 22.60 -6.26
N LYS A 145 11.09 21.42 -6.54
CA LYS A 145 10.93 20.84 -7.87
C LYS A 145 9.58 20.12 -7.99
N PRO A 146 8.48 20.83 -8.27
CA PRO A 146 7.11 20.29 -8.26
C PRO A 146 6.86 19.16 -9.26
N ASP A 147 7.58 19.14 -10.39
CA ASP A 147 7.39 18.18 -11.48
C ASP A 147 8.29 16.93 -11.38
N ASP A 148 8.98 16.73 -10.25
CA ASP A 148 9.86 15.58 -10.10
C ASP A 148 9.09 14.30 -9.80
N ILE A 149 8.74 13.58 -10.86
CA ILE A 149 7.95 12.34 -10.79
C ILE A 149 8.63 11.24 -9.97
N PHE A 150 9.96 11.26 -9.84
CA PHE A 150 10.67 10.30 -8.98
C PHE A 150 10.38 10.57 -7.52
N THR A 151 10.45 11.83 -7.10
CA THR A 151 10.10 12.22 -5.73
C THR A 151 8.62 11.95 -5.44
N VAL A 152 7.70 12.24 -6.37
CA VAL A 152 6.28 11.88 -6.26
C VAL A 152 6.11 10.38 -6.05
N LYS A 153 6.81 9.56 -6.82
CA LYS A 153 6.77 8.10 -6.70
C LYS A 153 7.24 7.63 -5.33
N PHE A 154 8.37 8.17 -4.84
CA PHE A 154 8.89 7.80 -3.51
C PHE A 154 7.99 8.27 -2.37
N ARG A 155 7.33 9.42 -2.53
CA ARG A 155 6.32 9.87 -1.58
C ARG A 155 5.16 8.89 -1.52
N GLY A 156 4.65 8.44 -2.66
CA GLY A 156 3.62 7.39 -2.72
C GLY A 156 4.02 6.09 -2.01
N PHE A 157 5.29 5.67 -2.06
CA PHE A 157 5.76 4.52 -1.29
C PHE A 157 5.73 4.78 0.22
N ALA A 158 6.13 5.96 0.67
CA ALA A 158 6.07 6.33 2.09
C ALA A 158 4.62 6.40 2.59
N GLU A 159 3.71 6.91 1.75
CA GLU A 159 2.27 6.96 2.04
C GLU A 159 1.65 5.56 2.19
N ILE A 160 2.06 4.58 1.34
CA ILE A 160 1.71 3.17 1.54
C ILE A 160 2.21 2.69 2.92
N GLY A 161 3.44 3.02 3.29
CA GLY A 161 4.01 2.64 4.58
C GLY A 161 3.22 3.15 5.78
N LEU A 162 2.54 4.28 5.63
CA LEU A 162 1.66 4.91 6.63
C LEU A 162 0.17 4.54 6.45
N ASN A 163 -0.17 3.65 5.52
CA ASN A 163 -1.55 3.31 5.14
C ASN A 163 -2.38 4.51 4.66
N GLN A 164 -1.73 5.55 4.11
CA GLN A 164 -2.38 6.72 3.53
C GLN A 164 -2.76 6.43 2.07
N TRP A 165 -3.66 5.46 1.89
CA TRP A 165 -3.97 4.84 0.59
C TRP A 165 -4.44 5.84 -0.47
N ASP A 166 -5.32 6.77 -0.10
CA ASP A 166 -5.86 7.78 -1.04
C ASP A 166 -4.76 8.67 -1.62
N LYS A 167 -3.80 9.09 -0.78
CA LYS A 167 -2.66 9.90 -1.21
C LYS A 167 -1.73 9.09 -2.12
N ALA A 168 -1.42 7.86 -1.73
CA ALA A 168 -0.62 6.96 -2.56
C ALA A 168 -1.24 6.73 -3.94
N VAL A 169 -2.57 6.55 -4.02
CA VAL A 169 -3.29 6.45 -5.30
C VAL A 169 -3.12 7.72 -6.13
N ALA A 170 -3.21 8.90 -5.51
CA ALA A 170 -3.02 10.17 -6.21
C ALA A 170 -1.60 10.29 -6.77
N ASP A 171 -0.58 10.00 -5.96
CA ASP A 171 0.83 10.10 -6.35
C ASP A 171 1.17 9.10 -7.47
N PHE A 172 0.82 7.82 -7.33
CA PHE A 172 1.07 6.85 -8.40
C PHE A 172 0.28 7.16 -9.68
N SER A 173 -0.92 7.74 -9.56
CA SER A 173 -1.69 8.18 -10.73
C SER A 173 -0.99 9.33 -11.45
N ALA A 174 -0.41 10.28 -10.72
CA ALA A 174 0.38 11.37 -11.30
C ALA A 174 1.64 10.83 -12.02
N VAL A 175 2.33 9.84 -11.43
CA VAL A 175 3.47 9.15 -12.08
C VAL A 175 3.01 8.47 -13.37
N ILE A 176 1.94 7.68 -13.34
CA ILE A 176 1.41 6.95 -14.50
C ILE A 176 0.98 7.92 -15.61
N GLN A 177 0.39 9.05 -15.26
CA GLN A 177 0.01 10.07 -16.25
C GLN A 177 1.21 10.60 -17.03
N LYS A 178 2.35 10.79 -16.38
CA LYS A 178 3.59 11.27 -16.98
C LYS A 178 4.41 10.15 -17.63
N LYS A 179 4.36 8.96 -17.07
CA LYS A 179 5.14 7.79 -17.49
C LYS A 179 4.24 6.53 -17.49
N GLN A 180 3.54 6.33 -18.61
CA GLN A 180 2.54 5.27 -18.79
C GLN A 180 3.12 3.84 -18.75
N ASP A 181 4.43 3.70 -18.84
CA ASP A 181 5.15 2.43 -18.77
C ASP A 181 5.80 2.14 -17.40
N ASP A 182 5.52 2.95 -16.39
CA ASP A 182 6.00 2.69 -15.04
C ASP A 182 5.16 1.59 -14.35
N LEU A 183 5.47 0.34 -14.67
CA LEU A 183 4.73 -0.84 -14.17
C LEU A 183 4.72 -0.93 -12.65
N GLN A 184 5.77 -0.43 -11.99
CA GLN A 184 5.82 -0.44 -10.52
C GLN A 184 4.74 0.48 -9.92
N SER A 185 4.47 1.62 -10.55
CA SER A 185 3.40 2.51 -10.08
C SER A 185 2.02 1.89 -10.23
N TYR A 186 1.76 1.11 -11.29
CA TYR A 186 0.52 0.34 -11.40
C TYR A 186 0.39 -0.71 -10.29
N ASP A 187 1.45 -1.49 -10.01
CA ASP A 187 1.42 -2.50 -8.95
C ASP A 187 1.11 -1.87 -7.58
N ARG A 188 1.75 -0.75 -7.28
CA ARG A 188 1.56 -0.06 -5.99
C ARG A 188 0.21 0.63 -5.90
N ARG A 189 -0.29 1.19 -7.00
CA ARG A 189 -1.64 1.77 -7.04
C ARG A 189 -2.71 0.69 -6.88
N ALA A 190 -2.55 -0.45 -7.53
CA ALA A 190 -3.41 -1.61 -7.35
C ALA A 190 -3.45 -2.09 -5.89
N LEU A 191 -2.29 -2.15 -5.23
CA LEU A 191 -2.22 -2.47 -3.80
C LEU A 191 -3.02 -1.46 -2.95
N ALA A 192 -2.85 -0.17 -3.21
CA ALA A 192 -3.58 0.89 -2.51
C ALA A 192 -5.10 0.78 -2.76
N TYR A 193 -5.55 0.63 -4.01
CA TYR A 193 -6.95 0.41 -4.34
C TYR A 193 -7.54 -0.83 -3.64
N ARG A 194 -6.80 -1.94 -3.63
CA ARG A 194 -7.23 -3.15 -2.93
C ARG A 194 -7.40 -2.92 -1.43
N SER A 195 -6.47 -2.19 -0.81
CA SER A 195 -6.53 -1.85 0.62
C SER A 195 -7.73 -0.95 0.96
N MET A 196 -8.13 -0.09 0.02
CA MET A 196 -9.36 0.72 0.09
C MET A 196 -10.62 -0.06 -0.28
N LYS A 197 -10.51 -1.35 -0.59
CA LYS A 197 -11.60 -2.20 -1.09
C LYS A 197 -12.18 -1.76 -2.45
N ASN A 198 -11.46 -0.93 -3.19
CA ASN A 198 -11.78 -0.61 -4.56
C ASN A 198 -11.22 -1.70 -5.48
N TYR A 199 -11.88 -2.86 -5.44
CA TYR A 199 -11.37 -4.06 -6.11
C TYR A 199 -11.37 -3.93 -7.63
N ASP A 200 -12.34 -3.26 -8.22
CA ASP A 200 -12.42 -3.10 -9.66
C ASP A 200 -11.25 -2.30 -10.22
N ALA A 201 -10.88 -1.20 -9.56
CA ALA A 201 -9.70 -0.42 -9.95
C ALA A 201 -8.39 -1.22 -9.77
N ALA A 202 -8.27 -1.98 -8.68
CA ALA A 202 -7.11 -2.83 -8.46
C ALA A 202 -6.99 -3.94 -9.53
N ILE A 203 -8.11 -4.57 -9.89
CA ILE A 203 -8.18 -5.59 -10.96
C ILE A 203 -7.78 -5.00 -12.30
N ALA A 204 -8.21 -3.77 -12.61
CA ALA A 204 -7.84 -3.08 -13.84
C ALA A 204 -6.33 -2.85 -13.93
N ASP A 205 -5.69 -2.36 -12.86
CA ASP A 205 -4.25 -2.15 -12.82
C ASP A 205 -3.46 -3.47 -12.94
N TYR A 206 -3.84 -4.53 -12.21
CA TYR A 206 -3.21 -5.85 -12.38
C TYR A 206 -3.43 -6.44 -13.78
N THR A 207 -4.60 -6.23 -14.37
CA THR A 207 -4.87 -6.67 -15.75
C THR A 207 -3.98 -5.94 -16.74
N PHE A 208 -3.73 -4.64 -16.53
CA PHE A 208 -2.77 -3.90 -17.33
C PHE A 208 -1.36 -4.50 -17.22
N LEU A 209 -0.89 -4.81 -16.00
CA LEU A 209 0.42 -5.45 -15.79
C LEU A 209 0.54 -6.78 -16.54
N ILE A 210 -0.46 -7.65 -16.43
CA ILE A 210 -0.50 -8.95 -17.13
C ILE A 210 -0.54 -8.76 -18.65
N THR A 211 -1.23 -7.73 -19.14
CA THR A 211 -1.25 -7.40 -20.58
C THR A 211 0.14 -6.99 -21.08
N LYS A 212 0.91 -6.28 -20.25
CA LYS A 212 2.30 -5.88 -20.58
C LYS A 212 3.29 -7.04 -20.46
N ASN A 213 3.09 -7.91 -19.50
CA ASN A 213 3.88 -9.10 -19.30
C ASN A 213 2.97 -10.31 -18.98
N PRO A 214 2.54 -11.08 -20.00
CA PRO A 214 1.65 -12.24 -19.79
C PRO A 214 2.25 -13.36 -18.91
N ASN A 215 3.56 -13.36 -18.70
CA ASN A 215 4.26 -14.31 -17.85
C ASN A 215 4.46 -13.77 -16.41
N ASP A 216 3.89 -12.63 -16.08
CA ASP A 216 3.93 -12.08 -14.71
C ASP A 216 2.93 -12.85 -13.82
N MET A 217 3.42 -13.97 -13.27
CA MET A 217 2.61 -14.82 -12.39
C MET A 217 2.34 -14.12 -11.05
N GLU A 218 3.21 -13.22 -10.60
CA GLU A 218 2.99 -12.45 -9.38
C GLU A 218 1.77 -11.51 -9.56
N ALA A 219 1.71 -10.77 -10.67
CA ALA A 219 0.55 -9.92 -10.98
C ALA A 219 -0.73 -10.75 -11.15
N THR A 220 -0.63 -11.95 -11.79
CA THR A 220 -1.76 -12.87 -11.96
C THR A 220 -2.29 -13.36 -10.61
N THR A 221 -1.42 -13.78 -9.70
CA THR A 221 -1.80 -14.22 -8.35
C THR A 221 -2.39 -13.08 -7.53
N LYS A 222 -1.82 -11.86 -7.62
CA LYS A 222 -2.36 -10.66 -6.96
C LYS A 222 -3.76 -10.32 -7.48
N ARG A 223 -4.01 -10.46 -8.79
CA ARG A 223 -5.32 -10.26 -9.39
C ARG A 223 -6.31 -11.32 -8.91
N GLY A 224 -5.92 -12.59 -8.92
CA GLY A 224 -6.73 -13.70 -8.40
C GLY A 224 -7.14 -13.50 -6.95
N TYR A 225 -6.19 -13.04 -6.11
CA TYR A 225 -6.51 -12.68 -4.73
C TYR A 225 -7.51 -11.52 -4.63
N THR A 226 -7.35 -10.50 -5.48
CA THR A 226 -8.27 -9.36 -5.54
C THR A 226 -9.67 -9.79 -6.01
N TYR A 227 -9.76 -10.69 -7.00
CA TYR A 227 -11.01 -11.32 -7.40
C TYR A 227 -11.69 -12.08 -6.24
N SER A 228 -10.91 -12.82 -5.45
CA SER A 228 -11.45 -13.52 -4.26
C SER A 228 -12.05 -12.55 -3.25
N LEU A 229 -11.37 -11.43 -2.98
CA LEU A 229 -11.89 -10.36 -2.09
C LEU A 229 -13.15 -9.70 -2.65
N ALA A 230 -13.24 -9.57 -3.97
CA ALA A 230 -14.42 -9.06 -4.68
C ALA A 230 -15.54 -10.12 -4.83
N GLN A 231 -15.38 -11.31 -4.25
CA GLN A 231 -16.30 -12.45 -4.36
C GLN A 231 -16.53 -12.92 -5.80
N GLN A 232 -15.59 -12.63 -6.69
CA GLN A 232 -15.56 -13.08 -8.08
C GLN A 232 -14.76 -14.41 -8.18
N TYR A 233 -15.20 -15.42 -7.44
CA TYR A 233 -14.45 -16.64 -7.20
C TYR A 233 -14.08 -17.42 -8.47
N GLN A 234 -14.95 -17.39 -9.50
CA GLN A 234 -14.66 -18.05 -10.78
C GLN A 234 -13.41 -17.47 -11.46
N ASN A 235 -13.28 -16.14 -11.45
CA ASN A 235 -12.13 -15.43 -12.01
C ASN A 235 -10.87 -15.69 -11.18
N ALA A 236 -11.01 -15.71 -9.84
CA ALA A 236 -9.92 -16.04 -8.94
C ALA A 236 -9.35 -17.45 -9.20
N ILE A 237 -10.23 -18.44 -9.36
CA ILE A 237 -9.85 -19.82 -9.66
C ILE A 237 -9.07 -19.89 -10.98
N ALA A 238 -9.51 -19.18 -12.02
CA ALA A 238 -8.82 -19.15 -13.31
C ALA A 238 -7.39 -18.59 -13.19
N ASP A 239 -7.21 -17.50 -12.45
CA ASP A 239 -5.88 -16.92 -12.22
C ASP A 239 -4.97 -17.87 -11.41
N TYR A 240 -5.48 -18.48 -10.34
CA TYR A 240 -4.72 -19.44 -9.55
C TYR A 240 -4.36 -20.71 -10.35
N GLN A 241 -5.25 -21.18 -11.23
CA GLN A 241 -4.94 -22.29 -12.13
C GLN A 241 -3.84 -21.93 -13.13
N ALA A 242 -3.78 -20.68 -13.60
CA ALA A 242 -2.72 -20.23 -14.48
C ALA A 242 -1.36 -20.26 -13.77
N GLU A 243 -1.29 -19.78 -12.53
CA GLU A 243 -0.08 -19.85 -11.70
C GLU A 243 0.35 -21.30 -11.44
N LEU A 244 -0.56 -22.16 -11.00
CA LEU A 244 -0.25 -23.56 -10.68
C LEU A 244 0.15 -24.40 -11.87
N LYS A 245 -0.14 -23.99 -13.11
CA LYS A 245 0.41 -24.64 -14.32
C LYS A 245 1.90 -24.37 -14.47
N VAL A 246 2.37 -23.20 -14.04
CA VAL A 246 3.78 -22.80 -14.11
C VAL A 246 4.53 -23.29 -12.87
N ASN A 247 3.92 -23.15 -11.70
CA ASN A 247 4.49 -23.52 -10.40
C ASN A 247 3.56 -24.47 -9.63
N PRO A 248 3.53 -25.78 -9.98
CA PRO A 248 2.63 -26.75 -9.36
C PRO A 248 2.87 -26.99 -7.86
N GLN A 249 4.03 -26.56 -7.33
CA GLN A 249 4.41 -26.75 -5.94
C GLN A 249 4.06 -25.53 -5.05
N ASP A 250 3.41 -24.51 -5.60
CA ASP A 250 2.95 -23.37 -4.82
C ASP A 250 1.73 -23.73 -3.96
N ASN A 251 2.02 -24.18 -2.75
CA ASN A 251 1.01 -24.57 -1.78
C ASN A 251 0.11 -23.41 -1.35
N ASP A 252 0.63 -22.19 -1.31
CA ASP A 252 -0.16 -21.00 -0.91
C ASP A 252 -1.23 -20.70 -1.97
N THR A 253 -0.85 -20.64 -3.23
CA THR A 253 -1.80 -20.46 -4.34
C THR A 253 -2.78 -21.63 -4.43
N PHE A 254 -2.34 -22.87 -4.18
CA PHE A 254 -3.24 -24.02 -4.12
C PHE A 254 -4.30 -23.89 -3.03
N GLN A 255 -3.92 -23.50 -1.82
CA GLN A 255 -4.87 -23.27 -0.72
C GLN A 255 -5.85 -22.14 -1.02
N ARG A 256 -5.38 -21.05 -1.63
CA ARG A 256 -6.23 -19.93 -2.07
C ARG A 256 -7.24 -20.38 -3.14
N MET A 257 -6.83 -21.22 -4.05
CA MET A 257 -7.72 -21.80 -5.07
C MET A 257 -8.79 -22.67 -4.42
N GLN A 258 -8.41 -23.57 -3.50
CA GLN A 258 -9.37 -24.39 -2.76
C GLN A 258 -10.39 -23.55 -1.98
N TYR A 259 -9.92 -22.50 -1.32
CA TYR A 259 -10.81 -21.55 -0.64
C TYR A 259 -11.81 -20.92 -1.63
N ALA A 260 -11.33 -20.42 -2.77
CA ALA A 260 -12.22 -19.82 -3.78
C ALA A 260 -13.23 -20.83 -4.34
N GLN A 261 -12.82 -22.09 -4.54
CA GLN A 261 -13.71 -23.17 -4.97
C GLN A 261 -14.80 -23.46 -3.93
N SER A 262 -14.44 -23.54 -2.65
CA SER A 262 -15.40 -23.76 -1.57
C SER A 262 -16.42 -22.63 -1.44
N MET A 263 -15.96 -21.38 -1.57
CA MET A 263 -16.83 -20.20 -1.54
C MET A 263 -17.75 -20.12 -2.76
N LEU A 264 -17.25 -20.51 -3.93
CA LEU A 264 -18.08 -20.61 -5.14
C LEU A 264 -19.15 -21.70 -5.00
N ALA A 265 -18.79 -22.85 -4.46
CA ALA A 265 -19.75 -23.94 -4.19
C ALA A 265 -20.82 -23.50 -3.17
N ALA A 266 -20.40 -22.84 -2.09
CA ALA A 266 -21.33 -22.29 -1.10
C ALA A 266 -22.28 -21.23 -1.68
N LYS A 267 -21.76 -20.36 -2.56
CA LYS A 267 -22.57 -19.35 -3.26
C LYS A 267 -23.60 -19.97 -4.19
N ASN A 268 -23.24 -21.09 -4.84
CA ASN A 268 -24.11 -21.80 -5.80
C ASN A 268 -25.02 -22.83 -5.12
N ALA A 269 -24.75 -23.21 -3.88
CA ALA A 269 -25.64 -24.05 -3.11
C ALA A 269 -26.92 -23.26 -2.83
N SER A 270 -28.03 -23.67 -3.44
CA SER A 270 -29.34 -23.18 -3.01
C SER A 270 -29.47 -23.43 -1.50
N PRO A 271 -30.05 -22.52 -0.73
CA PRO A 271 -30.39 -22.84 0.65
C PRO A 271 -31.20 -24.13 0.61
N SER A 272 -30.71 -25.20 1.26
CA SER A 272 -31.48 -26.41 1.40
C SER A 272 -32.86 -26.00 1.88
N PRO A 273 -33.94 -26.43 1.22
CA PRO A 273 -35.26 -26.13 1.74
C PRO A 273 -35.26 -26.58 3.22
N THR A 274 -35.39 -25.63 4.11
CA THR A 274 -35.61 -25.95 5.52
C THR A 274 -36.73 -26.96 5.53
N PRO A 275 -36.51 -28.16 6.08
CA PRO A 275 -37.61 -29.12 6.16
C PRO A 275 -38.79 -28.39 6.77
N PRO A 276 -39.99 -28.49 6.22
CA PRO A 276 -41.17 -27.80 6.76
C PRO A 276 -41.20 -28.09 8.25
N ILE A 277 -41.15 -27.02 9.04
CA ILE A 277 -41.32 -27.17 10.50
C ILE A 277 -42.62 -27.96 10.64
N PRO A 278 -42.59 -29.18 11.19
CA PRO A 278 -43.81 -29.96 11.33
C PRO A 278 -44.79 -29.11 12.11
N SER A 279 -45.99 -28.92 11.53
CA SER A 279 -47.05 -28.19 12.21
C SER A 279 -47.24 -28.88 13.60
N PRO A 280 -47.27 -28.11 14.68
CA PRO A 280 -47.41 -28.70 16.02
C PRO A 280 -48.63 -29.59 16.04
N THR A 281 -48.49 -30.74 16.61
CA THR A 281 -49.64 -31.64 16.78
C THR A 281 -50.70 -30.98 17.67
N PRO A 282 -51.99 -31.34 17.55
CA PRO A 282 -53.06 -30.77 18.42
C PRO A 282 -52.74 -30.87 19.90
N GLU A 283 -51.98 -31.90 20.34
CA GLU A 283 -51.53 -32.06 21.72
C GLU A 283 -50.41 -31.08 22.08
N GLU A 284 -49.52 -30.78 21.17
CA GLU A 284 -48.44 -29.79 21.36
C GLU A 284 -48.99 -28.36 21.39
N GLU A 285 -49.95 -28.05 20.52
CA GLU A 285 -50.69 -26.76 20.56
C GLU A 285 -51.40 -26.61 21.92
N LYS A 286 -52.07 -27.66 22.39
CA LYS A 286 -52.77 -27.62 23.67
C LYS A 286 -51.73 -27.42 24.83
N ARG A 287 -50.63 -28.12 24.83
CA ARG A 287 -49.52 -27.91 25.81
C ARG A 287 -48.92 -26.51 25.74
N LEU A 288 -48.80 -25.93 24.54
CA LEU A 288 -48.33 -24.57 24.39
C LEU A 288 -49.32 -23.57 24.97
N MET A 289 -50.59 -23.74 24.67
CA MET A 289 -51.68 -22.89 25.20
C MET A 289 -51.81 -23.02 26.72
N ASP A 290 -51.69 -24.22 27.28
CA ASP A 290 -51.71 -24.45 28.75
C ASP A 290 -50.51 -23.82 29.47
N LYS A 291 -49.38 -23.62 28.79
CA LYS A 291 -48.20 -22.95 29.32
C LYS A 291 -48.28 -21.43 29.25
N ILE A 292 -49.19 -20.86 28.45
CA ILE A 292 -49.42 -19.42 28.42
C ILE A 292 -50.24 -19.04 29.65
N SER A 293 -49.53 -18.67 30.72
CA SER A 293 -50.16 -18.19 31.93
C SER A 293 -51.20 -17.13 31.66
N PRO A 294 -52.41 -17.16 32.30
CA PRO A 294 -53.44 -16.12 32.18
C PRO A 294 -52.88 -14.67 32.35
N LEU A 295 -51.76 -14.57 33.07
CA LEU A 295 -51.04 -13.32 33.30
C LEU A 295 -50.52 -12.74 31.98
N TYR A 296 -49.99 -13.57 31.07
CA TYR A 296 -49.47 -13.08 29.76
C TYR A 296 -50.60 -12.67 28.85
N ILE A 297 -51.78 -13.30 28.91
CA ILE A 297 -52.98 -12.89 28.18
C ILE A 297 -53.44 -11.52 28.69
N GLY A 298 -53.41 -11.31 29.99
CA GLY A 298 -53.75 -10.01 30.59
C GLY A 298 -52.81 -8.90 30.20
N ILE A 299 -51.49 -9.17 30.17
CA ILE A 299 -50.48 -8.22 29.73
C ILE A 299 -50.64 -7.87 28.24
N GLY A 300 -50.91 -8.85 27.38
CA GLY A 300 -51.18 -8.62 25.95
C GLY A 300 -52.41 -7.74 25.70
N VAL A 301 -53.52 -7.99 26.39
CA VAL A 301 -54.75 -7.17 26.31
C VAL A 301 -54.49 -5.75 26.83
N LEU A 302 -53.73 -5.60 27.92
CA LEU A 302 -53.39 -4.28 28.48
C LEU A 302 -52.53 -3.49 27.50
N ALA A 303 -51.55 -4.12 26.85
CA ALA A 303 -50.70 -3.47 25.85
C ALA A 303 -51.52 -2.99 24.63
N LEU A 304 -52.44 -3.79 24.14
CA LEU A 304 -53.35 -3.40 23.07
C LEU A 304 -54.26 -2.21 23.45
N LEU A 305 -54.77 -2.20 24.68
CA LEU A 305 -55.56 -1.07 25.20
C LEU A 305 -54.71 0.23 25.27
N ILE A 306 -53.45 0.14 25.74
CA ILE A 306 -52.54 1.27 25.80
C ILE A 306 -52.28 1.79 24.38
N ILE A 307 -52.01 0.93 23.42
CA ILE A 307 -51.81 1.31 22.02
C ILE A 307 -53.04 1.99 21.46
N ALA A 308 -54.25 1.46 21.72
CA ALA A 308 -55.51 2.06 21.28
C ALA A 308 -55.74 3.46 21.88
N VAL A 309 -55.38 3.66 23.15
CA VAL A 309 -55.45 4.96 23.82
C VAL A 309 -54.44 5.94 23.21
N ILE A 310 -53.22 5.52 22.95
CA ILE A 310 -52.18 6.34 22.32
C ILE A 310 -52.63 6.76 20.89
N VAL A 311 -53.12 5.82 20.09
CA VAL A 311 -53.63 6.11 18.74
C VAL A 311 -54.79 7.13 18.84
N ARG A 312 -55.72 6.95 19.80
CA ARG A 312 -56.87 7.86 19.98
C ARG A 312 -56.46 9.28 20.44
N LEU A 313 -55.37 9.38 21.26
CA LEU A 313 -54.81 10.67 21.66
C LEU A 313 -54.13 11.37 20.47
N LEU A 314 -53.36 10.63 19.67
CA LEU A 314 -52.69 11.15 18.48
C LEU A 314 -53.65 11.58 17.38
N THR A 315 -54.79 10.91 17.27
CA THR A 315 -55.84 11.29 16.27
C THR A 315 -56.71 12.45 16.74
N ARG A 316 -56.88 12.68 18.07
CA ARG A 316 -57.61 13.83 18.62
C ARG A 316 -56.89 15.17 18.50
N GLY A 317 -55.59 15.16 18.25
CA GLY A 317 -54.78 16.37 18.11
C GLY A 317 -54.85 17.09 16.76
N LYS A 318 -55.62 16.58 15.80
CA LYS A 318 -55.86 17.23 14.50
C LYS A 318 -57.29 17.86 14.46
N ALA A 319 -57.50 18.90 15.27
CA ALA A 319 -58.61 19.80 15.07
C ALA A 319 -58.22 20.90 14.05
N GLU A 320 -59.02 21.08 13.02
CA GLU A 320 -58.81 22.02 11.92
C GLU A 320 -58.74 23.50 12.42
N PRO A 321 -57.90 24.32 11.77
CA PRO A 321 -57.96 25.76 12.02
C PRO A 321 -59.21 26.36 11.35
N SER A 322 -60.05 26.97 12.16
CA SER A 322 -61.23 27.74 11.75
C SER A 322 -60.86 28.88 10.80
N SER A 323 -61.46 28.88 9.63
CA SER A 323 -61.46 30.00 8.68
C SER A 323 -62.14 31.23 9.28
N HIS A 324 -61.39 32.26 9.67
CA HIS A 324 -61.95 33.59 9.86
C HIS A 324 -61.90 34.36 8.54
N ARG A 325 -63.11 34.51 7.92
CA ARG A 325 -63.42 35.55 6.95
C ARG A 325 -63.45 36.91 7.68
N ILE A 326 -62.64 37.82 7.24
CA ILE A 326 -62.79 39.25 7.54
C ILE A 326 -63.27 39.95 6.27
N ARG A 327 -64.30 40.74 6.43
CA ARG A 327 -64.83 41.72 5.45
C ARG A 327 -63.85 42.86 5.22
#